data_e768e53c88054827b9af7b8eedf0151d
#
_entry.id   e768e53c88054827b9af7b8eedf0151d
#
_cell.length_a   1.000
_cell.length_b   1.000
_cell.length_c   1.000
_cell.angle_alpha   90.00
_cell.angle_beta   90.00
_cell.angle_gamma   90.00
#
_symmetry.space_group_name_H-M   'P 1'
#
loop_
_entity.id
_entity.type
_entity.pdbx_description
1 polymer ?
#
loop_
_entity_poly.entity_id
_entity_poly.type
_entity_poly.pdbx_seq_one_letter_code
_entity_poly.pdbx_strand_id
1 'polypeptide(L)'
;MAIYLFGNGPMQTTAAFAAVTTGNAIKTMLQLKPSATIQAKLIEWGCSFDGSAAATPGKVELIETDVAATVTAAVANDLTKLDSDALMGGDPTTNLIQVGTTSTGYTSTNEGSITAVRNLDAPQFIAPTTQFQKQFPLGQEPVIQISKFARIRVTFGTAVNCYCYLKFQV
;
A
#
# COMPACT_ATOMS: atom_id res chain seq x y z
N MET A 1 -13.68 -3.06 15.96
CA MET A 1 -13.38 -3.02 14.50
C MET A 1 -12.79 -1.66 14.20
N ALA A 2 -11.53 -1.58 13.79
CA ALA A 2 -10.84 -0.31 13.63
C ALA A 2 -10.48 -0.07 12.15
N ILE A 3 -10.57 1.18 11.71
CA ILE A 3 -10.23 1.60 10.34
C ILE A 3 -8.92 2.36 10.37
N TYR A 4 -8.02 2.00 9.46
CA TYR A 4 -6.69 2.59 9.35
C TYR A 4 -6.44 3.14 7.96
N LEU A 5 -5.63 4.19 7.90
CA LEU A 5 -5.00 4.73 6.70
C LEU A 5 -3.50 4.44 6.76
N PHE A 6 -2.95 3.93 5.67
CA PHE A 6 -1.53 3.67 5.52
C PHE A 6 -1.04 4.15 4.15
N GLY A 7 -0.01 4.99 4.14
CA GLY A 7 0.60 5.55 2.94
C GLY A 7 2.01 5.02 2.69
N ASN A 8 2.55 5.27 1.51
CA ASN A 8 3.87 4.79 1.08
C ASN A 8 5.04 5.67 1.55
N GLY A 9 4.98 6.15 2.75
CA GLY A 9 6.03 6.92 3.41
C GLY A 9 5.78 7.02 4.91
N PRO A 10 6.75 7.54 5.68
CA PRO A 10 6.58 7.75 7.10
C PRO A 10 5.48 8.79 7.37
N MET A 11 4.84 8.66 8.53
CA MET A 11 3.89 9.68 8.97
C MET A 11 4.58 11.05 9.04
N GLN A 12 3.91 12.04 8.49
CA GLN A 12 4.42 13.41 8.50
C GLN A 12 4.36 14.00 9.90
N THR A 13 5.42 14.71 10.27
CA THR A 13 5.49 15.43 11.55
C THR A 13 5.60 16.93 11.31
N THR A 14 6.82 17.43 11.12
CA THR A 14 7.09 18.87 10.92
C THR A 14 7.50 19.21 9.48
N ALA A 15 7.91 18.22 8.71
CA ALA A 15 8.30 18.40 7.31
C ALA A 15 7.10 18.21 6.38
N ALA A 16 7.14 18.83 5.22
CA ALA A 16 6.16 18.59 4.17
C ALA A 16 6.27 17.14 3.65
N PHE A 17 5.18 16.62 3.12
CA PHE A 17 5.17 15.32 2.48
C PHE A 17 6.18 15.28 1.33
N ALA A 18 7.00 14.24 1.31
CA ALA A 18 7.92 13.94 0.23
C ALA A 18 7.42 12.70 -0.53
N ALA A 19 7.07 12.89 -1.80
CA ALA A 19 6.66 11.78 -2.65
C ALA A 19 7.83 10.81 -2.88
N VAL A 20 7.51 9.54 -3.05
CA VAL A 20 8.50 8.48 -3.26
C VAL A 20 8.59 8.11 -4.73
N THR A 21 9.80 7.95 -5.25
CA THR A 21 10.03 7.64 -6.67
C THR A 21 9.74 6.17 -6.97
N THR A 22 8.99 5.92 -8.05
CA THR A 22 8.62 4.58 -8.51
C THR A 22 9.79 3.77 -9.06
N GLY A 23 10.79 4.41 -9.65
CA GLY A 23 11.79 3.71 -10.48
C GLY A 23 11.29 3.49 -11.91
N ASN A 24 12.06 2.75 -12.71
CA ASN A 24 11.79 2.47 -14.13
C ASN A 24 11.45 0.99 -14.41
N ALA A 25 11.08 0.25 -13.39
CA ALA A 25 10.66 -1.15 -13.46
C ALA A 25 9.47 -1.36 -12.51
N ILE A 26 8.96 -2.60 -12.47
CA ILE A 26 7.94 -2.98 -11.50
C ILE A 26 8.44 -2.76 -10.07
N LYS A 27 7.63 -2.12 -9.24
CA LYS A 27 7.99 -1.81 -7.86
C LYS A 27 6.78 -1.83 -6.93
N THR A 28 6.88 -2.56 -5.83
CA THR A 28 5.92 -2.47 -4.73
C THR A 28 6.12 -1.15 -3.99
N MET A 29 5.15 -0.27 -4.07
CA MET A 29 5.15 1.02 -3.39
C MET A 29 4.58 0.93 -1.98
N LEU A 30 3.68 -0.01 -1.74
CA LEU A 30 3.04 -0.24 -0.45
C LEU A 30 2.75 -1.72 -0.26
N GLN A 31 3.05 -2.25 0.91
CA GLN A 31 2.77 -3.62 1.30
C GLN A 31 2.12 -3.66 2.67
N LEU A 32 0.99 -4.36 2.77
CA LEU A 32 0.26 -4.59 4.01
C LEU A 32 0.25 -6.08 4.33
N LYS A 33 0.63 -6.44 5.56
CA LYS A 33 0.55 -7.80 6.09
C LYS A 33 -0.35 -7.83 7.31
N PRO A 34 -1.54 -8.46 7.24
CA PRO A 34 -2.34 -8.74 8.42
C PRO A 34 -1.59 -9.61 9.43
N SER A 35 -2.09 -9.66 10.64
CA SER A 35 -1.53 -10.56 11.67
C SER A 35 -1.74 -12.04 11.30
N ALA A 36 -1.15 -12.94 12.09
CA ALA A 36 -1.31 -14.38 11.89
C ALA A 36 -2.72 -14.89 12.24
N THR A 37 -3.55 -14.08 12.90
CA THR A 37 -4.85 -14.49 13.42
C THR A 37 -6.03 -13.66 12.93
N ILE A 38 -5.77 -12.48 12.36
CA ILE A 38 -6.81 -11.53 11.96
C ILE A 38 -6.59 -11.16 10.48
N GLN A 39 -7.65 -11.18 9.70
CA GLN A 39 -7.66 -10.75 8.31
C GLN A 39 -7.84 -9.23 8.25
N ALA A 40 -7.33 -8.60 7.19
CA ALA A 40 -7.60 -7.20 6.88
C ALA A 40 -8.58 -7.08 5.71
N LYS A 41 -9.54 -6.19 5.82
CA LYS A 41 -10.54 -5.89 4.82
C LYS A 41 -10.20 -4.54 4.19
N LEU A 42 -9.99 -4.52 2.87
CA LEU A 42 -9.65 -3.28 2.16
C LEU A 42 -10.92 -2.47 1.86
N ILE A 43 -10.94 -1.22 2.29
CA ILE A 43 -12.06 -0.31 2.06
C ILE A 43 -11.80 0.55 0.82
N GLU A 44 -10.59 1.07 0.70
CA GLU A 44 -10.24 2.02 -0.36
C GLU A 44 -8.73 1.92 -0.65
N TRP A 45 -8.37 2.18 -1.88
CA TRP A 45 -6.98 2.37 -2.27
C TRP A 45 -6.84 3.45 -3.32
N GLY A 46 -5.65 4.01 -3.42
CA GLY A 46 -5.38 5.03 -4.42
C GLY A 46 -3.91 5.29 -4.64
N CYS A 47 -3.64 5.92 -5.77
CA CYS A 47 -2.33 6.38 -6.17
C CYS A 47 -2.43 7.75 -6.81
N SER A 48 -1.44 8.60 -6.60
CA SER A 48 -1.27 9.86 -7.31
C SER A 48 0.17 9.99 -7.78
N PHE A 49 0.35 10.65 -8.91
CA PHE A 49 1.64 10.76 -9.59
C PHE A 49 1.95 12.22 -9.91
N ASP A 50 3.21 12.57 -9.76
CA ASP A 50 3.78 13.87 -10.12
C ASP A 50 4.92 13.65 -11.12
N GLY A 51 4.54 13.32 -12.34
CA GLY A 51 5.47 13.06 -13.45
C GLY A 51 5.30 14.07 -14.58
N SER A 52 5.99 13.82 -15.68
CA SER A 52 5.87 14.63 -16.89
C SER A 52 4.67 14.21 -17.74
N ALA A 53 3.90 15.16 -18.24
CA ALA A 53 2.79 14.91 -19.17
C ALA A 53 3.24 14.20 -20.48
N ALA A 54 4.49 14.32 -20.86
CA ALA A 54 5.07 13.65 -22.04
C ALA A 54 5.48 12.19 -21.77
N ALA A 55 5.43 11.73 -20.50
CA ALA A 55 5.83 10.37 -20.18
C ALA A 55 4.71 9.36 -20.52
N THR A 56 5.13 8.15 -20.86
CA THR A 56 4.21 7.06 -21.18
C THR A 56 3.40 6.66 -19.94
N PRO A 57 2.08 6.36 -20.09
CA PRO A 57 1.27 5.82 -19.02
C PRO A 57 1.89 4.60 -18.37
N GLY A 58 1.79 4.52 -17.05
CA GLY A 58 2.23 3.38 -16.28
C GLY A 58 1.09 2.45 -15.88
N LYS A 59 1.44 1.31 -15.35
CA LYS A 59 0.51 0.31 -14.82
C LYS A 59 0.50 0.36 -13.31
N VAL A 60 -0.69 0.32 -12.72
CA VAL A 60 -0.90 0.23 -11.27
C VAL A 60 -1.75 -1.00 -10.97
N GLU A 61 -1.35 -1.76 -9.96
CA GLU A 61 -1.98 -3.02 -9.58
C GLU A 61 -2.18 -3.09 -8.07
N LEU A 62 -3.35 -3.55 -7.66
CA LEU A 62 -3.61 -3.99 -6.29
C LEU A 62 -3.74 -5.51 -6.28
N ILE A 63 -2.80 -6.18 -5.65
CA ILE A 63 -2.68 -7.64 -5.66
C ILE A 63 -2.49 -8.21 -4.26
N GLU A 64 -2.81 -9.50 -4.11
CA GLU A 64 -2.41 -10.32 -2.96
C GLU A 64 -1.34 -11.32 -3.39
N THR A 65 -0.28 -11.45 -2.59
CA THR A 65 0.83 -12.38 -2.83
C THR A 65 1.08 -13.25 -1.61
N ASP A 66 1.72 -14.39 -1.82
CA ASP A 66 2.16 -15.31 -0.77
C ASP A 66 3.59 -15.03 -0.29
N VAL A 67 4.36 -14.28 -1.08
CA VAL A 67 5.74 -13.90 -0.77
C VAL A 67 5.82 -12.39 -0.56
N ALA A 68 6.55 -11.97 0.47
CA ALA A 68 6.81 -10.56 0.73
C ALA A 68 7.77 -9.95 -0.30
N ALA A 69 7.57 -8.66 -0.61
CA ALA A 69 8.69 -7.82 -1.05
C ALA A 69 9.57 -7.44 0.14
N THR A 70 10.83 -7.14 -0.11
CA THR A 70 11.67 -6.46 0.86
C THR A 70 11.37 -4.96 0.78
N VAL A 71 10.81 -4.40 1.84
CA VAL A 71 10.34 -3.02 1.91
C VAL A 71 11.06 -2.25 3.02
N THR A 72 10.99 -0.92 2.97
CA THR A 72 11.26 -0.11 4.16
C THR A 72 10.16 -0.41 5.17
N ALA A 73 10.54 -0.89 6.36
CA ALA A 73 9.57 -1.27 7.40
C ALA A 73 8.73 -0.06 7.83
N ALA A 74 7.42 -0.23 7.87
CA ALA A 74 6.57 0.72 8.56
C ALA A 74 6.79 0.65 10.08
N VAL A 75 6.56 1.77 10.75
CA VAL A 75 6.43 1.83 12.21
C VAL A 75 4.96 2.04 12.59
N ALA A 76 4.63 1.84 13.85
CA ALA A 76 3.25 1.97 14.32
C ALA A 76 2.58 3.28 13.92
N ASN A 77 3.31 4.37 14.03
CA ASN A 77 2.80 5.70 13.73
C ASN A 77 2.49 5.95 12.24
N ASP A 78 3.03 5.13 11.35
CA ASP A 78 2.75 5.24 9.91
C ASP A 78 1.33 4.73 9.56
N LEU A 79 0.72 3.95 10.47
CA LEU A 79 -0.64 3.45 10.32
C LEU A 79 -1.59 4.34 11.16
N THR A 80 -2.25 5.27 10.49
CA THR A 80 -3.14 6.22 11.15
C THR A 80 -4.52 5.60 11.39
N LYS A 81 -4.93 5.47 12.65
CA LYS A 81 -6.28 5.06 13.02
C LYS A 81 -7.27 6.20 12.72
N LEU A 82 -8.36 5.89 12.05
CA LEU A 82 -9.36 6.87 11.62
C LEU A 82 -10.60 6.94 12.50
N ASP A 83 -10.72 6.04 13.48
CA ASP A 83 -11.85 5.99 14.39
C ASP A 83 -11.78 7.09 15.48
N SER A 84 -12.92 7.40 16.09
CA SER A 84 -13.08 8.52 17.02
C SER A 84 -12.24 8.43 18.32
N ASP A 85 -11.87 7.24 18.75
CA ASP A 85 -10.98 6.98 19.88
C ASP A 85 -9.52 6.74 19.43
N ALA A 86 -9.13 7.41 18.38
CA ALA A 86 -7.83 7.29 17.77
C ALA A 86 -6.69 7.66 18.73
N LEU A 87 -6.14 6.66 19.38
CA LEU A 87 -4.79 6.76 19.89
C LEU A 87 -3.84 6.65 18.71
N MET A 88 -3.14 7.71 18.41
CA MET A 88 -2.11 7.69 17.38
C MET A 88 -1.11 6.60 17.68
N GLY A 89 -0.90 5.74 16.75
CA GLY A 89 0.29 4.92 16.62
C GLY A 89 0.52 3.80 17.61
N GLY A 90 -0.36 3.49 18.50
CA GLY A 90 -0.02 2.47 19.49
C GLY A 90 -0.60 1.08 19.25
N ASP A 91 -1.66 1.00 18.52
CA ASP A 91 -2.54 -0.17 18.59
C ASP A 91 -2.36 -1.22 17.48
N PRO A 92 -1.98 -0.90 16.26
CA PRO A 92 -2.00 -1.90 15.20
C PRO A 92 -0.82 -2.87 15.23
N THR A 93 0.21 -2.57 15.98
CA THR A 93 1.53 -3.10 15.66
C THR A 93 1.85 -4.48 16.18
N THR A 94 1.19 -4.94 17.20
CA THR A 94 1.59 -6.23 17.79
C THR A 94 0.63 -7.36 17.48
N ASN A 95 -0.65 -7.06 17.33
CA ASN A 95 -1.68 -8.10 17.21
C ASN A 95 -2.55 -8.01 15.94
N LEU A 96 -2.61 -6.85 15.26
CA LEU A 96 -3.51 -6.64 14.13
C LEU A 96 -2.77 -6.61 12.79
N ILE A 97 -1.65 -5.89 12.73
CA ILE A 97 -0.82 -5.73 11.52
C ILE A 97 0.63 -6.02 11.89
N GLN A 98 1.29 -6.85 11.11
CA GLN A 98 2.72 -7.13 11.28
C GLN A 98 3.54 -6.10 10.51
N VAL A 99 4.40 -5.36 11.21
CA VAL A 99 5.36 -4.41 10.59
C VAL A 99 6.75 -5.05 10.46
N GLY A 100 7.52 -4.63 9.48
CA GLY A 100 8.87 -5.14 9.25
C GLY A 100 9.29 -5.13 7.78
N THR A 101 10.57 -5.33 7.51
CA THR A 101 11.15 -5.31 6.16
C THR A 101 10.60 -6.37 5.21
N THR A 102 10.04 -7.46 5.75
CA THR A 102 9.34 -8.52 5.01
C THR A 102 7.86 -8.62 5.43
N SER A 103 7.28 -7.54 5.90
CA SER A 103 5.93 -7.46 6.40
C SER A 103 5.25 -6.18 5.89
N THR A 104 4.62 -5.40 6.76
CA THR A 104 4.02 -4.11 6.35
C THR A 104 5.11 -3.05 6.21
N GLY A 105 5.08 -2.37 5.09
CA GLY A 105 6.03 -1.31 4.78
C GLY A 105 5.80 -0.73 3.40
N TYR A 106 6.72 0.09 2.95
CA TYR A 106 6.63 0.84 1.70
C TYR A 106 7.96 0.83 0.94
N THR A 107 7.88 1.12 -0.34
CA THR A 107 9.05 1.28 -1.24
C THR A 107 9.97 0.05 -1.23
N SER A 108 9.64 -0.92 -2.06
CA SER A 108 10.44 -2.15 -2.14
C SER A 108 11.83 -1.92 -2.74
N THR A 109 12.78 -2.67 -2.23
CA THR A 109 14.13 -2.84 -2.81
C THR A 109 14.26 -4.16 -3.55
N ASN A 110 13.38 -5.13 -3.27
CA ASN A 110 13.34 -6.43 -3.93
C ASN A 110 11.90 -6.95 -3.91
N GLU A 111 11.39 -7.39 -5.06
CA GLU A 111 10.01 -7.89 -5.21
C GLU A 111 9.81 -9.31 -4.68
N GLY A 112 10.89 -10.06 -4.42
CA GLY A 112 10.83 -11.47 -4.07
C GLY A 112 10.37 -12.36 -5.23
N SER A 113 10.37 -13.68 -5.00
CA SER A 113 9.85 -14.66 -5.94
C SER A 113 8.39 -14.94 -5.63
N ILE A 114 7.47 -14.39 -6.41
CA ILE A 114 6.02 -14.55 -6.23
C ILE A 114 5.61 -15.91 -6.80
N THR A 115 5.03 -16.78 -5.96
CA THR A 115 4.55 -18.10 -6.37
C THR A 115 3.03 -18.15 -6.57
N ALA A 116 2.28 -17.26 -5.90
CA ALA A 116 0.84 -17.14 -6.06
C ALA A 116 0.42 -15.67 -5.99
N VAL A 117 -0.49 -15.28 -6.87
CA VAL A 117 -1.00 -13.91 -6.96
C VAL A 117 -2.51 -13.94 -7.16
N ARG A 118 -3.21 -13.14 -6.39
CA ARG A 118 -4.63 -12.86 -6.59
C ARG A 118 -4.79 -11.36 -6.88
N ASN A 119 -5.45 -11.01 -7.98
CA ASN A 119 -5.84 -9.63 -8.23
C ASN A 119 -6.98 -9.27 -7.27
N LEU A 120 -6.76 -8.24 -6.47
CA LEU A 120 -7.77 -7.68 -5.56
C LEU A 120 -8.60 -6.61 -6.26
N ASP A 121 -8.04 -6.04 -7.31
CA ASP A 121 -8.72 -5.11 -8.22
C ASP A 121 -8.17 -5.26 -9.64
N ALA A 122 -8.90 -4.73 -10.62
CA ALA A 122 -8.43 -4.70 -12.01
C ALA A 122 -7.21 -3.78 -12.15
N PRO A 123 -6.16 -4.21 -12.85
CA PRO A 123 -5.03 -3.34 -13.15
C PRO A 123 -5.46 -2.09 -13.92
N GLN A 124 -4.84 -0.96 -13.62
CA GLN A 124 -5.15 0.33 -14.25
C GLN A 124 -3.94 0.84 -15.04
N PHE A 125 -4.20 1.40 -16.21
CA PHE A 125 -3.22 2.21 -16.95
C PHE A 125 -3.48 3.69 -16.65
N ILE A 126 -2.49 4.37 -16.08
CA ILE A 126 -2.64 5.72 -15.53
C ILE A 126 -1.57 6.63 -16.10
N ALA A 127 -1.98 7.82 -16.55
CA ALA A 127 -1.03 8.85 -16.95
C ALA A 127 -0.20 9.32 -15.74
N PRO A 128 1.10 9.61 -15.92
CA PRO A 128 2.00 9.95 -14.83
C PRO A 128 1.75 11.30 -14.17
N THR A 129 0.71 12.01 -14.59
CA THR A 129 0.28 13.32 -14.07
C THR A 129 -1.10 13.27 -13.41
N THR A 130 -1.65 12.08 -13.19
CA THR A 130 -3.02 11.90 -12.70
C THR A 130 -3.05 11.16 -11.36
N GLN A 131 -4.26 11.02 -10.86
CA GLN A 131 -4.55 10.20 -9.68
C GLN A 131 -5.60 9.15 -10.02
N PHE A 132 -5.54 8.04 -9.28
CA PHE A 132 -6.54 7.00 -9.25
C PHE A 132 -6.96 6.76 -7.80
N GLN A 133 -8.26 6.66 -7.57
CA GLN A 133 -8.82 6.33 -6.28
C GLN A 133 -10.02 5.42 -6.48
N LYS A 134 -10.11 4.37 -5.68
CA LYS A 134 -11.25 3.46 -5.69
C LYS A 134 -11.63 3.06 -4.28
N GLN A 135 -12.87 3.31 -3.94
CA GLN A 135 -13.54 2.76 -2.78
C GLN A 135 -14.32 1.50 -3.20
N PHE A 136 -14.17 0.42 -2.46
CA PHE A 136 -14.94 -0.79 -2.70
C PHE A 136 -16.37 -0.63 -2.14
N PRO A 137 -17.38 -1.10 -2.90
CA PRO A 137 -18.76 -1.11 -2.40
C PRO A 137 -18.88 -1.94 -1.11
N LEU A 138 -19.77 -1.53 -0.22
CA LEU A 138 -20.04 -2.25 1.02
C LEU A 138 -20.44 -3.72 0.72
N GLY A 139 -19.77 -4.64 1.36
CA GLY A 139 -19.95 -6.08 1.17
C GLY A 139 -19.15 -6.69 0.00
N GLN A 140 -18.42 -5.87 -0.78
CA GLN A 140 -17.55 -6.30 -1.87
C GLN A 140 -16.07 -5.98 -1.60
N GLU A 141 -15.75 -5.57 -0.40
CA GLU A 141 -14.39 -5.21 -0.03
C GLU A 141 -13.49 -6.46 -0.02
N PRO A 142 -12.37 -6.45 -0.73
CA PRO A 142 -11.43 -7.57 -0.72
C PRO A 142 -10.89 -7.83 0.69
N VAL A 143 -10.84 -9.09 1.06
CA VAL A 143 -10.25 -9.53 2.33
C VAL A 143 -8.86 -10.11 2.08
N ILE A 144 -7.87 -9.57 2.76
CA ILE A 144 -6.51 -10.09 2.76
C ILE A 144 -6.43 -11.25 3.74
N GLN A 145 -6.02 -12.41 3.24
CA GLN A 145 -5.90 -13.60 4.04
C GLN A 145 -4.74 -13.48 5.04
N ILE A 146 -4.88 -14.15 6.17
CA ILE A 146 -3.78 -14.30 7.13
C ILE A 146 -2.52 -14.83 6.42
N SER A 147 -1.36 -14.35 6.81
CA SER A 147 -0.06 -14.73 6.22
C SER A 147 0.11 -14.37 4.73
N LYS A 148 -0.77 -13.59 4.14
CA LYS A 148 -0.66 -13.04 2.79
C LYS A 148 -0.36 -11.54 2.84
N PHE A 149 -0.01 -10.98 1.68
CA PHE A 149 0.41 -9.60 1.54
C PHE A 149 -0.46 -8.90 0.51
N ALA A 150 -1.14 -7.82 0.89
CA ALA A 150 -1.69 -6.89 -0.10
C ALA A 150 -0.58 -5.96 -0.57
N ARG A 151 -0.43 -5.79 -1.88
CA ARG A 151 0.59 -4.93 -2.46
C ARG A 151 -0.03 -3.98 -3.48
N ILE A 152 0.33 -2.70 -3.38
CA ILE A 152 0.20 -1.77 -4.50
C ILE A 152 1.52 -1.80 -5.26
N ARG A 153 1.48 -2.28 -6.50
CA ARG A 153 2.63 -2.28 -7.41
C ARG A 153 2.42 -1.28 -8.52
N VAL A 154 3.49 -0.63 -8.90
CA VAL A 154 3.51 0.29 -10.03
C VAL A 154 4.59 -0.11 -11.02
N THR A 155 4.35 0.15 -12.30
CA THR A 155 5.32 -0.11 -13.37
C THR A 155 5.29 1.07 -14.33
N PHE A 156 6.35 1.85 -14.33
CA PHE A 156 6.56 2.94 -15.28
C PHE A 156 7.85 2.71 -16.04
N GLY A 157 7.91 3.14 -17.30
CA GLY A 157 9.14 3.10 -18.09
C GLY A 157 10.15 4.19 -17.72
N THR A 158 9.68 5.23 -17.03
CA THR A 158 10.50 6.33 -16.49
C THR A 158 10.09 6.57 -15.05
N ALA A 159 11.05 6.82 -14.18
CA ALA A 159 10.77 7.09 -12.77
C ALA A 159 9.88 8.33 -12.60
N VAL A 160 8.84 8.20 -11.81
CA VAL A 160 7.91 9.28 -11.44
C VAL A 160 7.73 9.32 -9.92
N ASN A 161 7.42 10.48 -9.38
CA ASN A 161 7.03 10.58 -7.99
C ASN A 161 5.63 10.00 -7.80
N CYS A 162 5.43 9.27 -6.72
CA CYS A 162 4.20 8.56 -6.45
C CYS A 162 3.81 8.67 -4.97
N TYR A 163 2.54 8.86 -4.73
CA TYR A 163 1.93 8.59 -3.44
C TYR A 163 0.87 7.50 -3.60
N CYS A 164 0.97 6.45 -2.81
CA CYS A 164 -0.03 5.38 -2.74
C CYS A 164 -0.54 5.26 -1.31
N TYR A 165 -1.79 4.84 -1.16
CA TYR A 165 -2.35 4.56 0.15
C TYR A 165 -3.37 3.41 0.12
N LEU A 166 -3.56 2.81 1.28
CA LEU A 166 -4.65 1.87 1.58
C LEU A 166 -5.46 2.38 2.77
N LYS A 167 -6.80 2.30 2.68
CA LYS A 167 -7.68 2.30 3.84
C LYS A 167 -8.17 0.88 4.07
N PHE A 168 -8.05 0.41 5.26
CA PHE A 168 -8.42 -0.97 5.61
C PHE A 168 -8.99 -1.05 7.01
N GLN A 169 -9.69 -2.14 7.26
CA GLN A 169 -10.33 -2.48 8.52
C GLN A 169 -9.77 -3.79 9.06
N VAL A 170 -9.55 -3.85 10.37
CA VAL A 170 -9.16 -5.05 11.12
C VAL A 170 -9.99 -5.21 12.38
#